data_84e01e1d217c446521f8390ce02391ea
#
_entry.id   84e01e1d217c446521f8390ce02391ea
#
_cell.length_a   1.000
_cell.length_b   1.000
_cell.length_c   1.000
_cell.angle_alpha   90.00
_cell.angle_beta   90.00
_cell.angle_gamma   90.00
#
_symmetry.space_group_name_H-M   'P 1'
#
loop_
_entity.id
_entity.type
_entity.pdbx_description
1 polymer ?
#
loop_
_entity_poly.entity_id
_entity_poly.type
_entity_poly.pdbx_seq_one_letter_code
_entity_poly.pdbx_strand_id
1 'polypeptide(L)'
;SGDVTMTVTGDDGREQTQVFPLSVMAGQLSPGQHEFSVAAGIPDDDSDLEGGVFAASYGYGLDGLTLRTGGVFNQDWQGASAGAVLGLGYLGALSADGAYATAKYRDGSRSGNKVKLAWSKQLALTNTGLRVSWSHQSEEYEDMSSFNPAETWLQQNQGRRTRDEWNAGISQPVGGLFSLSASGWQRSYYPASTTGSYRYADDNGKETGVTGTLSTQIKSVSLSLGWSGSRNMNGENTWSASASVSVPFTLFERKYSSSTTVSTGKDGGTGVSTGLSGALNDRFSYGLGGGRDSDGGVSSYLNA
;
A
#
# COMPACT_ATOMS: atom_id res chain seq x y z
N SER A 1 -3.59 4.56 2.09
CA SER A 1 -4.87 4.00 1.60
C SER A 1 -5.92 4.27 2.64
N GLY A 2 -7.03 4.92 2.29
CA GLY A 2 -8.10 5.26 3.24
C GLY A 2 -9.12 4.13 3.46
N ASP A 3 -8.72 2.88 3.35
CA ASP A 3 -9.63 1.74 3.46
C ASP A 3 -9.96 1.46 4.93
N VAL A 4 -11.23 1.20 5.20
CA VAL A 4 -11.72 0.78 6.52
C VAL A 4 -11.79 -0.73 6.54
N THR A 5 -11.04 -1.34 7.43
CA THR A 5 -11.05 -2.79 7.64
C THR A 5 -11.90 -3.11 8.86
N MET A 6 -12.90 -3.94 8.70
CA MET A 6 -13.70 -4.49 9.78
C MET A 6 -13.40 -5.98 9.93
N THR A 7 -13.01 -6.39 11.12
CA THR A 7 -12.85 -7.79 11.48
C THR A 7 -14.00 -8.21 12.39
N VAL A 8 -14.71 -9.23 12.00
CA VAL A 8 -15.78 -9.85 12.81
C VAL A 8 -15.26 -11.18 13.32
N THR A 9 -15.16 -11.31 14.63
CA THR A 9 -14.84 -12.60 15.27
C THR A 9 -16.13 -13.29 15.65
N GLY A 10 -16.37 -14.47 15.09
CA GLY A 10 -17.51 -15.29 15.43
C GLY A 10 -17.35 -15.96 16.80
N ASP A 11 -18.45 -16.41 17.39
CA ASP A 11 -18.44 -17.16 18.65
C ASP A 11 -17.62 -18.47 18.60
N ASP A 12 -17.30 -18.94 17.40
CA ASP A 12 -16.43 -20.10 17.13
C ASP A 12 -14.93 -19.72 17.00
N GLY A 13 -14.59 -18.45 17.25
CA GLY A 13 -13.21 -17.94 17.14
C GLY A 13 -12.73 -17.72 15.70
N ARG A 14 -13.57 -17.86 14.71
CA ARG A 14 -13.21 -17.54 13.31
C ARG A 14 -13.30 -16.05 13.08
N GLU A 15 -12.25 -15.51 12.49
CA GLU A 15 -12.19 -14.12 12.07
C GLU A 15 -12.55 -13.98 10.59
N GLN A 16 -13.50 -13.13 10.31
CA GLN A 16 -13.83 -12.70 8.96
C GLN A 16 -13.51 -11.23 8.79
N THR A 17 -12.54 -10.93 7.96
CA THR A 17 -12.12 -9.55 7.68
C THR A 17 -12.80 -9.06 6.42
N GLN A 18 -13.46 -7.91 6.53
CA GLN A 18 -14.07 -7.21 5.39
C GLN A 18 -13.45 -5.84 5.25
N VAL A 19 -12.96 -5.53 4.07
CA VAL A 19 -12.36 -4.23 3.74
C VAL A 19 -13.43 -3.38 3.05
N PHE A 20 -13.70 -2.20 3.60
CA PHE A 20 -14.53 -1.18 2.97
C PHE A 20 -13.60 -0.15 2.35
N PRO A 21 -13.39 -0.19 1.03
CA PRO A 21 -12.51 0.76 0.40
C PRO A 21 -13.16 2.15 0.37
N LEU A 22 -12.49 3.12 0.93
CA LEU A 22 -12.77 4.53 0.71
C LEU A 22 -12.10 5.05 -0.57
N SER A 23 -11.21 4.24 -1.16
CA SER A 23 -10.73 4.41 -2.53
C SER A 23 -11.14 3.19 -3.35
N VAL A 24 -12.08 3.36 -4.23
CA VAL A 24 -12.70 2.25 -4.96
C VAL A 24 -11.87 1.94 -6.20
N MET A 25 -10.94 1.01 -6.09
CA MET A 25 -10.42 0.28 -7.25
C MET A 25 -10.69 -1.20 -7.06
N ALA A 26 -11.91 -1.58 -7.22
CA ALA A 26 -12.28 -2.97 -7.37
C ALA A 26 -12.54 -3.27 -8.84
N GLY A 27 -12.38 -4.53 -9.23
CA GLY A 27 -12.53 -4.96 -10.61
C GLY A 27 -13.89 -4.60 -11.24
N GLN A 28 -13.97 -4.75 -12.54
CA GLN A 28 -15.19 -4.53 -13.31
C GLN A 28 -16.24 -5.58 -12.92
N LEU A 29 -17.48 -5.13 -12.78
CA LEU A 29 -18.65 -5.99 -12.66
C LEU A 29 -19.23 -6.30 -14.05
N SER A 30 -19.80 -7.47 -14.19
CA SER A 30 -20.54 -7.85 -15.38
C SER A 30 -21.82 -7.01 -15.52
N PRO A 31 -22.30 -6.75 -16.73
CA PRO A 31 -23.55 -6.01 -16.95
C PRO A 31 -24.71 -6.63 -16.15
N GLY A 32 -25.42 -5.78 -15.39
CA GLY A 32 -26.52 -6.19 -14.53
C GLY A 32 -26.13 -6.81 -13.19
N GLN A 33 -24.85 -7.02 -12.95
CA GLN A 33 -24.38 -7.53 -11.66
C GLN A 33 -24.44 -6.43 -10.60
N HIS A 34 -24.96 -6.79 -9.43
CA HIS A 34 -25.00 -5.96 -8.24
C HIS A 34 -24.08 -6.54 -7.18
N GLU A 35 -23.43 -5.66 -6.45
CA GLU A 35 -22.62 -6.01 -5.29
C GLU A 35 -22.93 -5.02 -4.17
N PHE A 36 -23.29 -5.52 -3.00
CA PHE A 36 -23.55 -4.66 -1.86
C PHE A 36 -22.96 -5.25 -0.58
N SER A 37 -22.62 -4.39 0.33
CA SER A 37 -22.08 -4.77 1.62
C SER A 37 -22.56 -3.77 2.68
N VAL A 38 -22.91 -4.27 3.84
CA VAL A 38 -23.28 -3.49 5.01
C VAL A 38 -22.61 -4.10 6.22
N ALA A 39 -21.99 -3.27 7.04
CA ALA A 39 -21.37 -3.71 8.29
C ALA A 39 -21.56 -2.67 9.38
N ALA A 40 -21.60 -3.15 10.62
CA ALA A 40 -21.57 -2.32 11.82
C ALA A 40 -20.63 -2.96 12.83
N GLY A 41 -19.91 -2.15 13.57
CA GLY A 41 -18.95 -2.63 14.54
C GLY A 41 -18.55 -1.55 15.54
N ILE A 42 -17.66 -1.90 16.43
CA ILE A 42 -17.01 -1.01 17.38
C ILE A 42 -15.55 -0.89 16.96
N PRO A 43 -14.95 0.31 16.98
CA PRO A 43 -13.53 0.47 16.70
C PRO A 43 -12.67 -0.40 17.63
N ASP A 44 -11.55 -0.88 17.11
CA ASP A 44 -10.57 -1.66 17.87
C ASP A 44 -9.97 -0.82 19.01
N ASP A 45 -9.45 -1.48 20.04
CA ASP A 45 -8.83 -0.84 21.22
C ASP A 45 -7.63 0.05 20.85
N ASP A 46 -6.99 -0.21 19.71
CA ASP A 46 -5.92 0.62 19.16
C ASP A 46 -6.42 1.89 18.43
N SER A 47 -7.73 2.04 18.26
CA SER A 47 -8.33 3.20 17.61
C SER A 47 -8.67 4.28 18.62
N ASP A 48 -8.36 5.53 18.29
CA ASP A 48 -8.77 6.70 19.08
C ASP A 48 -10.23 7.09 18.89
N LEU A 49 -10.97 6.39 18.01
CA LEU A 49 -12.39 6.62 17.76
C LEU A 49 -13.27 6.00 18.83
N GLU A 50 -14.26 6.75 19.26
CA GLU A 50 -15.29 6.28 20.18
C GLU A 50 -16.62 6.01 19.45
N GLY A 51 -17.41 5.11 20.04
CA GLY A 51 -18.75 4.79 19.54
C GLY A 51 -18.74 3.80 18.37
N GLY A 52 -19.94 3.53 17.85
CA GLY A 52 -20.12 2.59 16.76
C GLY A 52 -19.65 3.12 15.41
N VAL A 53 -19.27 2.20 14.53
CA VAL A 53 -18.98 2.47 13.11
C VAL A 53 -19.98 1.69 12.27
N PHE A 54 -20.60 2.38 11.32
CA PHE A 54 -21.48 1.80 10.32
C PHE A 54 -20.89 2.05 8.93
N ALA A 55 -20.84 1.02 8.09
CA ALA A 55 -20.35 1.12 6.73
C ALA A 55 -21.30 0.44 5.75
N ALA A 56 -21.45 1.03 4.59
CA ALA A 56 -22.24 0.45 3.49
C ALA A 56 -21.55 0.74 2.17
N SER A 57 -21.64 -0.19 1.23
CA SER A 57 -21.17 -0.03 -0.13
C SER A 57 -22.10 -0.69 -1.12
N TYR A 58 -22.15 -0.13 -2.32
CA TYR A 58 -22.94 -0.64 -3.43
C TYR A 58 -22.18 -0.50 -4.74
N GLY A 59 -22.25 -1.52 -5.58
CA GLY A 59 -21.68 -1.54 -6.91
C GLY A 59 -22.68 -2.05 -7.93
N TYR A 60 -22.63 -1.49 -9.12
CA TYR A 60 -23.48 -1.90 -10.24
C TYR A 60 -22.68 -1.95 -11.54
N GLY A 61 -22.83 -3.08 -12.26
CA GLY A 61 -22.20 -3.29 -13.56
C GLY A 61 -23.12 -2.89 -14.72
N LEU A 62 -22.59 -2.06 -15.58
CA LEU A 62 -23.14 -1.74 -16.90
C LEU A 62 -22.23 -2.32 -17.98
N ASP A 63 -22.64 -2.21 -19.24
CA ASP A 63 -21.78 -2.62 -20.35
C ASP A 63 -20.55 -1.72 -20.45
N GLY A 64 -19.37 -2.29 -20.17
CA GLY A 64 -18.10 -1.57 -20.16
C GLY A 64 -17.92 -0.55 -19.03
N LEU A 65 -18.87 -0.41 -18.12
CA LEU A 65 -18.83 0.55 -17.03
C LEU A 65 -19.26 -0.09 -15.71
N THR A 66 -18.50 0.11 -14.67
CA THR A 66 -18.85 -0.27 -13.28
C THR A 66 -18.96 0.99 -12.44
N LEU A 67 -20.07 1.16 -11.75
CA LEU A 67 -20.31 2.25 -10.82
C LEU A 67 -20.23 1.72 -9.40
N ARG A 68 -19.59 2.45 -8.50
CA ARG A 68 -19.48 2.11 -7.08
C ARG A 68 -19.72 3.34 -6.21
N THR A 69 -20.34 3.11 -5.06
CA THR A 69 -20.50 4.13 -4.04
C THR A 69 -20.37 3.48 -2.67
N GLY A 70 -19.97 4.26 -1.69
CA GLY A 70 -19.83 3.77 -0.32
C GLY A 70 -19.88 4.90 0.68
N GLY A 71 -20.09 4.56 1.92
CA GLY A 71 -20.09 5.49 3.02
C GLY A 71 -19.72 4.81 4.32
N VAL A 72 -19.13 5.57 5.22
CA VAL A 72 -18.80 5.17 6.59
C VAL A 72 -19.26 6.26 7.52
N PHE A 73 -19.93 5.85 8.58
CA PHE A 73 -20.45 6.74 9.60
C PHE A 73 -19.94 6.35 10.98
N ASN A 74 -19.38 7.32 11.67
CA ASN A 74 -19.09 7.32 13.10
C ASN A 74 -19.48 8.68 13.65
N GLN A 75 -19.71 8.82 14.96
CA GLN A 75 -20.11 10.09 15.55
C GLN A 75 -19.10 11.24 15.34
N ASP A 76 -17.82 10.91 15.21
CA ASP A 76 -16.73 11.88 15.08
C ASP A 76 -16.14 11.94 13.65
N TRP A 77 -16.42 10.94 12.83
CA TRP A 77 -15.94 10.89 11.47
C TRP A 77 -16.98 10.31 10.51
N GLN A 78 -17.15 10.95 9.36
CA GLN A 78 -18.09 10.55 8.33
C GLN A 78 -17.44 10.70 6.97
N GLY A 79 -17.62 9.72 6.11
CA GLY A 79 -17.09 9.75 4.76
C GLY A 79 -18.03 9.09 3.77
N ALA A 80 -18.01 9.61 2.55
CA ALA A 80 -18.72 9.04 1.41
C ALA A 80 -17.80 9.03 0.19
N SER A 81 -17.97 8.03 -0.66
CA SER A 81 -17.21 7.88 -1.89
C SER A 81 -18.09 7.45 -3.04
N ALA A 82 -17.69 7.83 -4.24
CA ALA A 82 -18.26 7.35 -5.48
C ALA A 82 -17.16 7.18 -6.52
N GLY A 83 -17.29 6.18 -7.37
CA GLY A 83 -16.30 5.89 -8.39
C GLY A 83 -16.88 5.15 -9.57
N ALA A 84 -16.13 5.16 -10.66
CA ALA A 84 -16.44 4.47 -11.88
C ALA A 84 -15.19 3.80 -12.47
N VAL A 85 -15.37 2.62 -13.04
CA VAL A 85 -14.35 1.93 -13.83
C VAL A 85 -14.89 1.75 -15.24
N LEU A 86 -14.20 2.30 -16.21
CA LEU A 86 -14.54 2.24 -17.63
C LEU A 86 -13.59 1.30 -18.35
N GLY A 87 -14.12 0.25 -18.94
CA GLY A 87 -13.41 -0.63 -19.84
C GLY A 87 -13.33 0.00 -21.23
N LEU A 88 -12.13 0.31 -21.69
CA LEU A 88 -11.86 0.95 -22.98
C LEU A 88 -11.44 -0.07 -24.07
N GLY A 89 -11.69 -1.36 -23.83
CA GLY A 89 -11.29 -2.43 -24.72
C GLY A 89 -9.78 -2.43 -24.97
N TYR A 90 -9.38 -2.22 -26.20
CA TYR A 90 -7.97 -2.17 -26.59
C TYR A 90 -7.15 -1.10 -25.84
N LEU A 91 -7.75 -0.01 -25.39
CA LEU A 91 -7.07 1.06 -24.68
C LEU A 91 -6.90 0.80 -23.18
N GLY A 92 -7.37 -0.35 -22.68
CA GLY A 92 -7.23 -0.73 -21.27
C GLY A 92 -8.43 -0.33 -20.44
N ALA A 93 -8.21 0.04 -19.19
CA ALA A 93 -9.22 0.46 -18.23
C ALA A 93 -8.86 1.81 -17.61
N LEU A 94 -9.86 2.64 -17.44
CA LEU A 94 -9.76 3.93 -16.75
C LEU A 94 -10.66 3.91 -15.54
N SER A 95 -10.18 4.37 -14.39
CA SER A 95 -10.98 4.55 -13.19
C SER A 95 -10.91 5.99 -12.69
N ALA A 96 -12.00 6.44 -12.11
CA ALA A 96 -12.11 7.73 -11.45
C ALA A 96 -12.88 7.56 -10.15
N ASP A 97 -12.31 8.02 -9.04
CA ASP A 97 -12.87 7.93 -7.71
C ASP A 97 -12.86 9.30 -7.04
N GLY A 98 -13.91 9.59 -6.29
CA GLY A 98 -14.00 10.76 -5.44
C GLY A 98 -14.47 10.37 -4.04
N ALA A 99 -13.93 11.01 -3.03
CA ALA A 99 -14.32 10.85 -1.63
C ALA A 99 -14.47 12.21 -0.96
N TYR A 100 -15.39 12.27 -0.02
CA TYR A 100 -15.61 13.41 0.86
C TYR A 100 -15.67 12.91 2.29
N ALA A 101 -14.96 13.59 3.20
CA ALA A 101 -14.92 13.23 4.59
C ALA A 101 -15.07 14.46 5.48
N THR A 102 -15.76 14.27 6.61
CA THR A 102 -15.87 15.25 7.68
C THR A 102 -15.36 14.61 8.96
N ALA A 103 -14.45 15.29 9.63
CA ALA A 103 -13.85 14.87 10.89
C ALA A 103 -14.08 15.94 11.96
N LYS A 104 -14.49 15.50 13.15
CA LYS A 104 -14.76 16.37 14.29
C LYS A 104 -13.60 16.33 15.27
N TYR A 105 -12.71 17.31 15.15
CA TYR A 105 -11.60 17.52 16.07
C TYR A 105 -12.07 18.22 17.36
N ARG A 106 -11.19 18.26 18.35
CA ARG A 106 -11.44 18.96 19.60
C ARG A 106 -11.75 20.45 19.41
N ASP A 107 -11.16 21.08 18.40
CA ASP A 107 -11.34 22.52 18.07
C ASP A 107 -12.37 22.78 16.95
N GLY A 108 -13.10 21.77 16.50
CA GLY A 108 -14.17 21.92 15.50
C GLY A 108 -14.09 20.91 14.37
N SER A 109 -15.11 20.94 13.53
CA SER A 109 -15.19 20.04 12.39
C SER A 109 -14.43 20.58 11.18
N ARG A 110 -13.76 19.66 10.46
CA ARG A 110 -13.08 19.93 9.19
C ARG A 110 -13.61 18.98 8.13
N SER A 111 -13.70 19.47 6.92
CA SER A 111 -14.18 18.70 5.78
C SER A 111 -13.21 18.79 4.62
N GLY A 112 -13.06 17.71 3.88
CA GLY A 112 -12.20 17.68 2.74
C GLY A 112 -12.64 16.68 1.70
N ASN A 113 -11.97 16.70 0.57
CA ASN A 113 -12.19 15.79 -0.55
C ASN A 113 -10.90 15.19 -1.07
N LYS A 114 -11.04 14.04 -1.73
CA LYS A 114 -9.96 13.33 -2.40
C LYS A 114 -10.46 12.84 -3.76
N VAL A 115 -9.64 12.99 -4.77
CA VAL A 115 -9.92 12.50 -6.13
C VAL A 115 -8.77 11.61 -6.56
N LYS A 116 -9.07 10.50 -7.22
CA LYS A 116 -8.08 9.61 -7.81
C LYS A 116 -8.49 9.24 -9.22
N LEU A 117 -7.54 9.35 -10.15
CA LEU A 117 -7.64 8.84 -11.50
C LEU A 117 -6.59 7.76 -11.70
N ALA A 118 -6.94 6.67 -12.36
CA ALA A 118 -6.00 5.61 -12.67
C ALA A 118 -6.30 5.01 -14.05
N TRP A 119 -5.25 4.68 -14.74
CA TRP A 119 -5.29 3.98 -16.01
C TRP A 119 -4.39 2.77 -15.97
N SER A 120 -4.86 1.67 -16.55
CA SER A 120 -4.07 0.44 -16.65
C SER A 120 -4.32 -0.23 -18.00
N LYS A 121 -3.29 -0.85 -18.53
CA LYS A 121 -3.37 -1.60 -19.77
C LYS A 121 -2.42 -2.79 -19.74
N GLN A 122 -2.89 -3.90 -20.29
CA GLN A 122 -2.07 -5.08 -20.59
C GLN A 122 -1.84 -5.17 -22.09
N LEU A 123 -0.58 -5.09 -22.51
CA LEU A 123 -0.19 -5.28 -23.92
C LEU A 123 -0.12 -6.78 -24.23
N ALA A 124 -1.04 -7.29 -25.03
CA ALA A 124 -1.18 -8.73 -25.27
C ALA A 124 0.02 -9.36 -25.98
N LEU A 125 0.64 -8.65 -26.93
CA LEU A 125 1.77 -9.17 -27.71
C LEU A 125 3.02 -9.41 -26.90
N THR A 126 3.32 -8.54 -25.96
CA THR A 126 4.52 -8.59 -25.12
C THR A 126 4.24 -8.97 -23.69
N ASN A 127 2.94 -9.12 -23.34
CA ASN A 127 2.47 -9.33 -21.98
C ASN A 127 2.93 -8.24 -21.00
N THR A 128 3.08 -7.01 -21.49
CA THR A 128 3.53 -5.86 -20.70
C THR A 128 2.35 -5.24 -19.97
N GLY A 129 2.45 -5.12 -18.65
CA GLY A 129 1.50 -4.40 -17.81
C GLY A 129 1.94 -2.95 -17.63
N LEU A 130 1.04 -2.01 -17.89
CA LEU A 130 1.23 -0.59 -17.68
C LEU A 130 0.18 -0.07 -16.71
N ARG A 131 0.58 0.82 -15.81
CA ARG A 131 -0.31 1.54 -14.91
C ARG A 131 0.19 2.94 -14.65
N VAL A 132 -0.75 3.87 -14.55
CA VAL A 132 -0.51 5.26 -14.14
C VAL A 132 -1.65 5.67 -13.23
N SER A 133 -1.37 6.34 -12.15
CA SER A 133 -2.39 6.92 -11.28
C SER A 133 -1.97 8.30 -10.79
N TRP A 134 -2.97 9.12 -10.58
CA TRP A 134 -2.84 10.42 -9.95
C TRP A 134 -3.91 10.56 -8.89
N SER A 135 -3.56 11.11 -7.75
CA SER A 135 -4.50 11.47 -6.70
C SER A 135 -4.24 12.87 -6.19
N HIS A 136 -5.31 13.53 -5.82
CA HIS A 136 -5.29 14.84 -5.18
C HIS A 136 -6.20 14.83 -3.97
N GLN A 137 -5.74 15.40 -2.87
CA GLN A 137 -6.59 15.62 -1.70
C GLN A 137 -6.52 17.06 -1.23
N SER A 138 -7.64 17.57 -0.72
CA SER A 138 -7.67 18.88 -0.08
C SER A 138 -6.92 18.85 1.26
N GLU A 139 -6.47 20.01 1.73
CA GLU A 139 -5.65 20.11 2.94
C GLU A 139 -6.35 19.56 4.18
N GLU A 140 -7.66 19.74 4.27
CA GLU A 140 -8.47 19.33 5.43
C GLU A 140 -9.09 17.93 5.28
N TYR A 141 -8.74 17.19 4.24
CA TYR A 141 -9.17 15.80 4.10
C TYR A 141 -8.43 14.92 5.12
N GLU A 142 -9.17 14.11 5.86
CA GLU A 142 -8.63 13.18 6.86
C GLU A 142 -9.18 11.78 6.63
N ASP A 143 -8.29 10.79 6.62
CA ASP A 143 -8.67 9.38 6.62
C ASP A 143 -9.13 8.95 8.01
N MET A 144 -10.14 8.08 8.09
CA MET A 144 -10.66 7.59 9.36
C MET A 144 -9.60 6.85 10.18
N SER A 145 -8.73 6.11 9.52
CA SER A 145 -7.68 5.30 10.16
C SER A 145 -6.60 6.11 10.89
N SER A 146 -6.41 7.36 10.53
CA SER A 146 -5.41 8.26 11.13
C SER A 146 -6.03 9.37 11.98
N PHE A 147 -7.35 9.39 12.09
CA PHE A 147 -8.08 10.45 12.78
C PHE A 147 -8.16 10.23 14.29
N ASN A 148 -7.84 11.27 15.07
CA ASN A 148 -8.00 11.31 16.52
C ASN A 148 -8.89 12.48 16.94
N PRO A 149 -10.12 12.21 17.45
CA PRO A 149 -11.06 13.26 17.85
C PRO A 149 -10.64 14.01 19.12
N ALA A 150 -9.72 13.45 19.92
CA ALA A 150 -9.23 14.08 21.15
C ALA A 150 -8.21 15.19 20.89
N GLU A 151 -7.67 15.27 19.69
CA GLU A 151 -6.70 16.28 19.28
C GLU A 151 -7.35 17.44 18.53
N THR A 152 -6.66 18.58 18.50
CA THR A 152 -6.98 19.66 17.56
C THR A 152 -6.43 19.32 16.18
N TRP A 153 -6.98 19.96 15.15
CA TRP A 153 -6.50 19.75 13.78
C TRP A 153 -4.99 20.02 13.66
N LEU A 154 -4.50 21.09 14.29
CA LEU A 154 -3.08 21.43 14.30
C LEU A 154 -2.22 20.40 15.02
N GLN A 155 -2.67 19.85 16.14
CA GLN A 155 -1.93 18.82 16.87
C GLN A 155 -1.77 17.56 16.05
N GLN A 156 -2.82 17.12 15.38
CA GLN A 156 -2.79 15.93 14.55
C GLN A 156 -2.01 16.15 13.23
N ASN A 157 -1.97 17.38 12.73
CA ASN A 157 -1.40 17.71 11.41
C ASN A 157 -0.20 18.65 11.50
N GLN A 158 0.70 18.38 12.43
CA GLN A 158 1.95 19.14 12.59
C GLN A 158 2.94 18.97 11.43
N GLY A 159 2.81 17.87 10.68
CA GLY A 159 3.62 17.59 9.51
C GLY A 159 3.04 18.15 8.21
N ARG A 160 3.77 17.97 7.13
CA ARG A 160 3.28 18.29 5.79
C ARG A 160 2.24 17.26 5.36
N ARG A 161 1.13 17.73 4.80
CA ARG A 161 0.08 16.87 4.24
C ARG A 161 0.25 16.72 2.75
N THR A 162 0.06 15.50 2.26
CA THR A 162 0.11 15.20 0.82
C THR A 162 -0.99 15.96 0.09
N ARG A 163 -0.61 16.63 -1.00
CA ARG A 163 -1.54 17.30 -1.91
C ARG A 163 -1.78 16.47 -3.16
N ASP A 164 -0.72 16.18 -3.90
CA ASP A 164 -0.77 15.41 -5.13
C ASP A 164 0.19 14.24 -5.07
N GLU A 165 -0.21 13.12 -5.65
CA GLU A 165 0.62 11.94 -5.78
C GLU A 165 0.46 11.34 -7.18
N TRP A 166 1.57 11.14 -7.87
CA TRP A 166 1.67 10.43 -9.14
C TRP A 166 2.37 9.11 -8.92
N ASN A 167 1.82 8.06 -9.51
CA ASN A 167 2.43 6.74 -9.56
C ASN A 167 2.39 6.23 -11.00
N ALA A 168 3.49 5.65 -11.44
CA ALA A 168 3.56 4.96 -12.72
C ALA A 168 4.32 3.64 -12.54
N GLY A 169 3.91 2.61 -13.25
CA GLY A 169 4.54 1.30 -13.15
C GLY A 169 4.46 0.52 -14.45
N ILE A 170 5.46 -0.30 -14.65
CA ILE A 170 5.56 -1.26 -15.75
C ILE A 170 5.95 -2.62 -15.19
N SER A 171 5.33 -3.68 -15.72
CA SER A 171 5.74 -5.05 -15.48
C SER A 171 5.96 -5.76 -16.82
N GLN A 172 7.09 -6.42 -16.95
CA GLN A 172 7.50 -7.07 -18.19
C GLN A 172 8.04 -8.46 -17.88
N PRO A 173 7.30 -9.53 -18.17
CA PRO A 173 7.87 -10.86 -18.25
C PRO A 173 8.66 -11.00 -19.57
N VAL A 174 9.81 -11.64 -19.50
CA VAL A 174 10.70 -11.84 -20.66
C VAL A 174 10.89 -13.33 -20.89
N GLY A 175 10.13 -13.87 -21.85
CA GLY A 175 10.31 -15.22 -22.40
C GLY A 175 10.29 -16.37 -21.40
N GLY A 176 9.63 -16.26 -20.27
CA GLY A 176 9.69 -17.26 -19.20
C GLY A 176 11.04 -17.35 -18.49
N LEU A 177 11.99 -16.50 -18.84
CA LEU A 177 13.33 -16.47 -18.26
C LEU A 177 13.35 -15.60 -16.99
N PHE A 178 12.83 -14.38 -17.08
CA PHE A 178 12.78 -13.45 -15.95
C PHE A 178 11.59 -12.49 -16.04
N SER A 179 11.26 -11.85 -14.93
CA SER A 179 10.30 -10.76 -14.86
C SER A 179 10.99 -9.49 -14.39
N LEU A 180 10.72 -8.39 -15.08
CA LEU A 180 11.15 -7.06 -14.71
C LEU A 180 9.94 -6.24 -14.30
N SER A 181 10.01 -5.56 -13.16
CA SER A 181 9.05 -4.53 -12.77
C SER A 181 9.78 -3.27 -12.37
N ALA A 182 9.22 -2.14 -12.75
CA ALA A 182 9.72 -0.84 -12.34
C ALA A 182 8.53 0.07 -12.03
N SER A 183 8.69 0.91 -11.03
CA SER A 183 7.70 1.92 -10.68
C SER A 183 8.37 3.21 -10.24
N GLY A 184 7.68 4.31 -10.48
CA GLY A 184 8.09 5.63 -10.04
C GLY A 184 6.93 6.35 -9.39
N TRP A 185 7.22 7.24 -8.49
CA TRP A 185 6.25 8.07 -7.83
C TRP A 185 6.78 9.48 -7.61
N GLN A 186 5.87 10.43 -7.50
CA GLN A 186 6.14 11.81 -7.11
C GLN A 186 5.04 12.29 -6.17
N ARG A 187 5.43 12.90 -5.06
CA ARG A 187 4.52 13.53 -4.11
C ARG A 187 4.83 15.00 -3.96
N SER A 188 3.77 15.80 -3.92
CA SER A 188 3.81 17.19 -3.49
C SER A 188 2.96 17.37 -2.24
N TYR A 189 3.30 18.37 -1.44
CA TYR A 189 2.73 18.59 -0.11
C TYR A 189 2.15 19.97 0.01
N TYR A 190 1.18 20.12 0.90
CA TYR A 190 0.79 21.43 1.39
C TYR A 190 1.90 22.02 2.26
N PRO A 191 2.03 23.36 2.30
CA PRO A 191 2.95 24.00 3.24
C PRO A 191 2.65 23.57 4.67
N ALA A 192 3.69 23.37 5.49
CA ALA A 192 3.51 23.04 6.89
C ALA A 192 2.83 24.19 7.62
N SER A 193 1.76 23.89 8.37
CA SER A 193 1.10 24.86 9.25
C SER A 193 2.02 25.14 10.44
N THR A 194 2.86 26.15 10.36
CA THR A 194 3.78 26.50 11.44
C THR A 194 3.29 27.71 12.22
N THR A 195 2.98 27.48 13.47
CA THR A 195 3.03 28.50 14.52
C THR A 195 4.40 28.55 15.20
N GLY A 196 5.46 28.13 14.55
CA GLY A 196 6.82 28.08 15.13
C GLY A 196 7.91 28.01 14.08
N SER A 197 8.87 28.84 14.24
CA SER A 197 10.20 29.16 13.70
C SER A 197 10.96 28.22 12.74
N TYR A 198 10.38 27.20 12.17
CA TYR A 198 11.03 26.37 11.16
C TYR A 198 10.33 26.52 9.81
N ARG A 199 10.68 27.57 9.09
CA ARG A 199 10.44 27.60 7.64
C ARG A 199 11.37 26.57 7.00
N TYR A 200 10.81 25.49 6.52
CA TYR A 200 11.48 24.69 5.49
C TYR A 200 11.60 25.59 4.26
N ALA A 201 12.82 25.80 3.79
CA ALA A 201 13.17 26.82 2.81
C ALA A 201 12.60 26.59 1.40
N ASP A 202 11.79 25.55 1.17
CA ASP A 202 11.26 25.24 -0.15
C ASP A 202 9.78 24.84 -0.06
N ASP A 203 8.90 25.82 -0.25
CA ASP A 203 7.44 25.62 -0.30
C ASP A 203 6.96 24.78 -1.51
N ASN A 204 7.84 24.51 -2.46
CA ASN A 204 7.59 23.71 -3.65
C ASN A 204 8.27 22.33 -3.60
N GLY A 205 8.67 21.88 -2.43
CA GLY A 205 9.34 20.61 -2.27
C GLY A 205 8.52 19.44 -2.79
N LYS A 206 9.14 18.67 -3.68
CA LYS A 206 8.60 17.42 -4.19
C LYS A 206 9.50 16.29 -3.78
N GLU A 207 8.89 15.19 -3.36
CA GLU A 207 9.58 13.93 -3.20
C GLU A 207 9.36 13.08 -4.45
N THR A 208 10.43 12.44 -4.91
CA THR A 208 10.36 11.50 -6.03
C THR A 208 11.07 10.22 -5.66
N GLY A 209 10.59 9.12 -6.19
CA GLY A 209 11.22 7.83 -5.99
C GLY A 209 11.02 6.91 -7.18
N VAL A 210 11.96 5.99 -7.33
CA VAL A 210 11.90 4.91 -8.31
C VAL A 210 12.27 3.61 -7.63
N THR A 211 11.60 2.54 -8.00
CA THR A 211 11.92 1.18 -7.57
C THR A 211 11.93 0.26 -8.77
N GLY A 212 12.75 -0.76 -8.71
CA GLY A 212 12.77 -1.78 -9.73
C GLY A 212 13.11 -3.14 -9.13
N THR A 213 12.58 -4.19 -9.74
CA THR A 213 12.81 -5.57 -9.34
C THR A 213 13.00 -6.43 -10.58
N LEU A 214 14.04 -7.21 -10.57
CA LEU A 214 14.28 -8.26 -11.55
C LEU A 214 14.22 -9.60 -10.81
N SER A 215 13.38 -10.50 -11.26
CA SER A 215 13.25 -11.83 -10.67
C SER A 215 13.31 -12.92 -11.71
N THR A 216 13.93 -14.04 -11.36
CA THR A 216 13.99 -15.24 -12.20
C THR A 216 13.92 -16.47 -11.33
N GLN A 217 13.46 -17.55 -11.93
CA GLN A 217 13.48 -18.87 -11.33
C GLN A 217 14.16 -19.83 -12.29
N ILE A 218 15.27 -20.43 -11.86
CA ILE A 218 16.02 -21.43 -12.62
C ILE A 218 15.83 -22.76 -11.90
N LYS A 219 15.04 -23.67 -12.50
CA LYS A 219 14.55 -24.88 -11.84
C LYS A 219 13.82 -24.53 -10.53
N SER A 220 14.36 -24.89 -9.38
CA SER A 220 13.80 -24.58 -8.07
C SER A 220 14.48 -23.40 -7.36
N VAL A 221 15.53 -22.82 -7.96
CA VAL A 221 16.26 -21.69 -7.38
C VAL A 221 15.61 -20.38 -7.80
N SER A 222 15.24 -19.57 -6.83
CA SER A 222 14.70 -18.22 -7.06
C SER A 222 15.79 -17.18 -6.85
N LEU A 223 15.93 -16.28 -7.82
CA LEU A 223 16.85 -15.14 -7.79
C LEU A 223 16.05 -13.85 -7.88
N SER A 224 16.37 -12.87 -7.09
CA SER A 224 15.73 -11.57 -7.10
C SER A 224 16.78 -10.46 -6.93
N LEU A 225 16.68 -9.44 -7.76
CA LEU A 225 17.43 -8.19 -7.65
C LEU A 225 16.45 -7.05 -7.47
N GLY A 226 16.67 -6.22 -6.45
CA GLY A 226 15.87 -5.04 -6.19
C GLY A 226 16.76 -3.80 -6.11
N TRP A 227 16.23 -2.69 -6.58
CA TRP A 227 16.85 -1.38 -6.40
C TRP A 227 15.79 -0.33 -6.10
N SER A 228 16.17 0.66 -5.37
CA SER A 228 15.34 1.84 -5.13
C SER A 228 16.21 3.08 -5.05
N GLY A 229 15.65 4.19 -5.47
CA GLY A 229 16.25 5.49 -5.32
C GLY A 229 15.17 6.51 -5.01
N SER A 230 15.47 7.49 -4.18
CA SER A 230 14.55 8.55 -3.87
C SER A 230 15.28 9.87 -3.67
N ARG A 231 14.56 10.94 -3.91
CA ARG A 231 14.98 12.31 -3.63
C ARG A 231 13.97 12.94 -2.69
N ASN A 232 14.43 13.39 -1.55
CA ASN A 232 13.57 14.07 -0.59
C ASN A 232 13.32 15.54 -0.97
N MET A 233 12.49 16.24 -0.22
CA MET A 233 12.15 17.65 -0.43
C MET A 233 13.36 18.59 -0.34
N ASN A 234 14.40 18.22 0.39
CA ASN A 234 15.65 18.99 0.52
C ASN A 234 16.61 18.76 -0.65
N GLY A 235 16.23 17.92 -1.62
CA GLY A 235 17.05 17.57 -2.76
C GLY A 235 18.13 16.52 -2.48
N GLU A 236 18.11 15.89 -1.31
CA GLU A 236 19.02 14.82 -0.95
C GLU A 236 18.58 13.50 -1.62
N ASN A 237 19.54 12.82 -2.20
CA ASN A 237 19.29 11.53 -2.84
C ASN A 237 19.71 10.40 -1.93
N THR A 238 18.86 9.36 -1.84
CA THR A 238 19.19 8.07 -1.26
C THR A 238 19.01 6.97 -2.30
N TRP A 239 19.72 5.88 -2.14
CA TRP A 239 19.54 4.70 -2.95
C TRP A 239 19.84 3.45 -2.16
N SER A 240 19.23 2.35 -2.53
CA SER A 240 19.52 1.01 -2.03
C SER A 240 19.40 -0.03 -3.13
N ALA A 241 20.15 -1.10 -2.98
CA ALA A 241 20.07 -2.26 -3.85
C ALA A 241 20.15 -3.52 -3.02
N SER A 242 19.46 -4.57 -3.45
CA SER A 242 19.47 -5.87 -2.80
C SER A 242 19.47 -6.98 -3.82
N ALA A 243 20.10 -8.09 -3.46
CA ALA A 243 20.06 -9.33 -4.20
C ALA A 243 19.71 -10.46 -3.25
N SER A 244 18.82 -11.34 -3.64
CA SER A 244 18.44 -12.50 -2.86
C SER A 244 18.42 -13.76 -3.69
N VAL A 245 18.82 -14.87 -3.06
CA VAL A 245 18.81 -16.22 -3.62
C VAL A 245 18.06 -17.11 -2.65
N SER A 246 17.08 -17.85 -3.15
CA SER A 246 16.37 -18.87 -2.39
C SER A 246 16.52 -20.23 -3.07
N VAL A 247 17.01 -21.20 -2.30
CA VAL A 247 17.27 -22.56 -2.78
C VAL A 247 16.46 -23.53 -1.94
N PRO A 248 15.37 -24.11 -2.45
CA PRO A 248 14.73 -25.24 -1.84
C PRO A 248 15.53 -26.54 -2.10
N PHE A 249 15.66 -27.36 -1.11
CA PHE A 249 16.32 -28.67 -1.24
C PHE A 249 15.65 -29.71 -0.35
N THR A 250 15.89 -30.97 -0.67
CA THR A 250 15.38 -32.10 0.12
C THR A 250 16.56 -32.84 0.71
N LEU A 251 16.52 -33.05 2.01
CA LEU A 251 17.50 -33.84 2.74
C LEU A 251 16.77 -34.80 3.68
N PHE A 252 17.13 -36.09 3.64
CA PHE A 252 16.46 -37.14 4.43
C PHE A 252 14.93 -37.14 4.29
N GLU A 253 14.44 -37.02 3.03
CA GLU A 253 13.03 -36.98 2.66
C GLU A 253 12.26 -35.75 3.20
N ARG A 254 12.95 -34.78 3.78
CA ARG A 254 12.37 -33.53 4.29
C ARG A 254 12.74 -32.35 3.41
N LYS A 255 11.82 -31.42 3.31
CA LYS A 255 11.95 -30.19 2.53
C LYS A 255 12.56 -29.08 3.37
N TYR A 256 13.59 -28.44 2.83
CA TYR A 256 14.27 -27.30 3.40
C TYR A 256 14.31 -26.15 2.39
N SER A 257 14.45 -24.95 2.90
CA SER A 257 14.71 -23.76 2.08
C SER A 257 15.85 -22.97 2.70
N SER A 258 16.83 -22.63 1.88
CA SER A 258 17.91 -21.70 2.25
C SER A 258 17.70 -20.40 1.48
N SER A 259 17.82 -19.27 2.18
CA SER A 259 17.75 -17.95 1.58
C SER A 259 18.95 -17.11 2.00
N THR A 260 19.53 -16.38 1.06
CA THR A 260 20.61 -15.43 1.30
C THR A 260 20.26 -14.11 0.64
N THR A 261 20.37 -13.02 1.39
CA THR A 261 20.13 -11.66 0.90
C THR A 261 21.35 -10.81 1.17
N VAL A 262 21.78 -10.08 0.16
CA VAL A 262 22.80 -9.04 0.23
C VAL A 262 22.15 -7.71 -0.07
N SER A 263 22.35 -6.72 0.78
CA SER A 263 21.82 -5.38 0.58
C SER A 263 22.92 -4.33 0.75
N THR A 264 22.81 -3.27 -0.02
CA THR A 264 23.73 -2.14 0.03
C THR A 264 22.97 -0.83 -0.21
N GLY A 265 23.46 0.27 0.30
CA GLY A 265 22.82 1.58 0.13
C GLY A 265 23.78 2.71 0.47
N LYS A 266 23.34 3.92 0.15
CA LYS A 266 24.15 5.14 0.34
C LYS A 266 24.59 5.34 1.80
N ASP A 267 23.66 5.10 2.75
CA ASP A 267 23.86 5.44 4.16
C ASP A 267 23.99 4.19 5.07
N GLY A 268 23.78 3.00 4.52
CA GLY A 268 23.70 1.75 5.29
C GLY A 268 24.84 0.76 5.06
N GLY A 269 25.80 1.08 4.21
CA GLY A 269 26.87 0.13 3.85
C GLY A 269 26.32 -1.18 3.24
N THR A 270 27.06 -2.26 3.34
CA THR A 270 26.68 -3.57 2.80
C THR A 270 26.38 -4.57 3.92
N GLY A 271 25.17 -5.12 3.92
CA GLY A 271 24.75 -6.17 4.85
C GLY A 271 24.51 -7.48 4.11
N VAL A 272 24.74 -8.58 4.81
CA VAL A 272 24.47 -9.94 4.33
C VAL A 272 23.66 -10.67 5.37
N SER A 273 22.57 -11.32 4.97
CA SER A 273 21.80 -12.22 5.80
C SER A 273 21.57 -13.55 5.12
N THR A 274 21.58 -14.62 5.90
CA THR A 274 21.30 -15.98 5.41
C THR A 274 20.40 -16.69 6.39
N GLY A 275 19.52 -17.53 5.88
CA GLY A 275 18.58 -18.29 6.70
C GLY A 275 18.34 -19.67 6.12
N LEU A 276 18.02 -20.60 6.99
CA LEU A 276 17.59 -21.95 6.69
C LEU A 276 16.27 -22.20 7.38
N SER A 277 15.30 -22.70 6.66
CA SER A 277 14.00 -23.07 7.20
C SER A 277 13.61 -24.49 6.77
N GLY A 278 12.82 -25.16 7.58
CA GLY A 278 12.30 -26.48 7.29
C GLY A 278 11.12 -26.82 8.17
N ALA A 279 10.43 -27.90 7.84
CA ALA A 279 9.32 -28.42 8.61
C ALA A 279 9.72 -29.75 9.30
N LEU A 280 9.49 -29.83 10.61
CA LEU A 280 9.68 -31.08 11.35
C LEU A 280 8.53 -32.05 11.10
N ASN A 281 7.31 -31.52 10.96
CA ASN A 281 6.09 -32.24 10.59
C ASN A 281 5.02 -31.23 10.15
N ASP A 282 3.81 -31.68 9.90
CA ASP A 282 2.68 -30.83 9.46
C ASP A 282 2.26 -29.72 10.46
N ARG A 283 2.78 -29.75 11.67
CA ARG A 283 2.42 -28.81 12.75
C ARG A 283 3.57 -27.93 13.23
N PHE A 284 4.80 -28.32 12.96
CA PHE A 284 5.98 -27.62 13.44
C PHE A 284 6.94 -27.29 12.31
N SER A 285 7.29 -26.03 12.22
CA SER A 285 8.33 -25.51 11.34
C SER A 285 9.40 -24.82 12.17
N TYR A 286 10.61 -24.76 11.65
CA TYR A 286 11.71 -24.07 12.27
C TYR A 286 12.47 -23.23 11.27
N GLY A 287 13.06 -22.17 11.75
CA GLY A 287 13.95 -21.31 10.98
C GLY A 287 15.19 -20.94 11.80
N LEU A 288 16.31 -21.00 11.16
CA LEU A 288 17.60 -20.57 11.70
C LEU A 288 18.18 -19.55 10.75
N GLY A 289 18.63 -18.42 11.26
CA GLY A 289 19.23 -17.41 10.43
C GLY A 289 20.26 -16.57 11.16
N GLY A 290 21.08 -15.91 10.37
CA GLY A 290 22.08 -14.98 10.85
C GLY A 290 22.38 -13.94 9.80
N GLY A 291 22.88 -12.80 10.23
CA GLY A 291 23.25 -11.71 9.34
C GLY A 291 24.42 -10.91 9.90
N ARG A 292 25.07 -10.20 9.02
CA ARG A 292 26.09 -9.20 9.33
C ARG A 292 25.71 -7.90 8.65
N ASP A 293 25.67 -6.84 9.43
CA ASP A 293 25.46 -5.49 8.92
C ASP A 293 26.78 -4.82 8.50
N SER A 294 26.68 -3.65 7.93
CA SER A 294 27.81 -2.85 7.47
C SER A 294 28.76 -2.40 8.57
N ASP A 295 28.24 -2.27 9.79
CA ASP A 295 29.00 -1.82 10.96
C ASP A 295 29.67 -2.98 11.70
N GLY A 296 29.57 -4.18 11.14
CA GLY A 296 30.16 -5.40 11.68
C GLY A 296 29.34 -6.07 12.77
N GLY A 297 28.14 -5.57 13.04
CA GLY A 297 27.18 -6.21 13.93
C GLY A 297 26.74 -7.57 13.37
N VAL A 298 26.73 -8.59 14.23
CA VAL A 298 26.27 -9.93 13.89
C VAL A 298 25.00 -10.23 14.64
N SER A 299 23.98 -10.68 13.91
CA SER A 299 22.71 -11.12 14.47
C SER A 299 22.45 -12.58 14.15
N SER A 300 21.78 -13.27 15.04
CA SER A 300 21.30 -14.63 14.80
C SER A 300 19.91 -14.79 15.41
N TYR A 301 19.07 -15.63 14.80
CA TYR A 301 17.75 -15.96 15.32
C TYR A 301 17.43 -17.43 15.11
N LEU A 302 16.59 -17.94 15.98
CA LEU A 302 16.01 -19.27 15.91
C LEU A 302 14.51 -19.14 16.16
N ASN A 303 13.69 -19.66 15.23
CA ASN A 303 12.24 -19.74 15.34
C ASN A 303 11.82 -21.21 15.34
N ALA A 304 10.83 -21.56 16.12
CA ALA A 304 10.24 -22.90 16.14
C ALA A 304 8.71 -22.80 16.20
#